data_9fcb9432b5983544210fc0826d6c85a9
#
_entry.id   9fcb9432b5983544210fc0826d6c85a9
#
_cell.length_a   1.000
_cell.length_b   1.000
_cell.length_c   1.000
_cell.angle_alpha   90.00
_cell.angle_beta   90.00
_cell.angle_gamma   90.00
#
_symmetry.space_group_name_H-M   'P 1'
#
loop_
_entity.id
_entity.type
_entity.pdbx_description
1 polymer ?
#
loop_
_entity_poly.entity_id
_entity_poly.type
_entity_poly.pdbx_seq_one_letter_code
_entity_poly.pdbx_strand_id
1 'polypeptide(L)'
;AGNGAYLLSKGRGNSHQGGNRLSNQDEYNALSDFIDQVEAQASDSDGDGLATDEDNCPDISNVGQADLDKDGSGDACDDDIDGDGLSNDDEALKETDPRSVDSDGDGVADDQDLFPNNATESSDRDADGVGDNSDAFPDDPAETSDADNDEVGDNADQFDDDPNESIDTDGDGLGNNADLDDDGDGWTDLEEQMDKTNPLSNFSCRSGCYGFDIDQNGRADALTDGLLMIRYLFGFEGSALSTGAVASVKADWGASEISGYLRAAESDLDIDGDESAKALSDGLLFLRYAF
;
A
#
# COMPACT_ATOMS: atom_id res chain seq x y z
N ALA A 1 -24.93 54.83 11.74
CA ALA A 1 -25.68 56.10 11.71
C ALA A 1 -24.75 57.23 12.13
N GLY A 2 -23.85 57.50 11.25
CA GLY A 2 -22.76 58.42 11.53
C GLY A 2 -23.04 59.89 11.13
N ASN A 3 -22.01 60.56 10.65
CA ASN A 3 -22.01 61.97 10.29
C ASN A 3 -23.06 62.37 9.25
N GLY A 4 -23.52 61.47 8.37
CA GLY A 4 -24.49 61.70 7.32
C GLY A 4 -25.85 62.10 7.91
N ALA A 5 -26.38 61.40 8.86
CA ALA A 5 -27.65 61.74 9.52
C ALA A 5 -27.61 63.10 10.22
N TYR A 6 -26.43 63.47 10.76
CA TYR A 6 -26.21 64.76 11.39
C TYR A 6 -26.19 65.93 10.37
N LEU A 7 -25.58 65.77 9.22
CA LEU A 7 -25.56 66.74 8.15
C LEU A 7 -26.94 66.96 7.54
N LEU A 8 -27.69 65.84 7.32
CA LEU A 8 -29.07 65.94 6.84
C LEU A 8 -30.02 66.62 7.85
N SER A 9 -29.85 66.34 9.15
CA SER A 9 -30.64 66.99 10.14
C SER A 9 -30.36 68.48 10.25
N LYS A 10 -29.11 68.91 9.99
CA LYS A 10 -28.73 70.32 9.87
C LYS A 10 -29.36 70.95 8.62
N GLY A 11 -29.35 70.26 7.50
CA GLY A 11 -29.95 70.74 6.25
C GLY A 11 -31.44 71.06 6.39
N ARG A 12 -32.18 70.28 7.14
CA ARG A 12 -33.61 70.48 7.40
C ARG A 12 -33.93 71.60 8.38
N GLY A 13 -32.96 72.30 8.93
CA GLY A 13 -33.24 73.44 9.81
C GLY A 13 -33.60 73.10 11.24
N ASN A 14 -33.42 71.88 11.69
CA ASN A 14 -33.67 71.49 13.05
C ASN A 14 -32.54 72.00 13.97
N SER A 15 -32.80 73.09 14.68
CA SER A 15 -32.14 73.61 15.89
C SER A 15 -30.61 73.75 15.91
N HIS A 16 -29.94 73.96 14.78
CA HIS A 16 -28.50 74.29 14.72
C HIS A 16 -28.26 75.73 14.35
N GLN A 17 -27.52 76.44 15.22
CA GLN A 17 -27.15 77.81 14.96
C GLN A 17 -25.99 77.81 13.91
N GLY A 18 -26.26 78.45 12.74
CA GLY A 18 -25.22 78.93 11.87
C GLY A 18 -24.76 78.02 10.75
N GLY A 19 -25.59 77.24 10.13
CA GLY A 19 -25.26 76.53 8.89
C GLY A 19 -26.13 76.92 7.73
N ASN A 20 -25.57 76.90 6.48
CA ASN A 20 -26.38 76.93 5.25
C ASN A 20 -27.39 75.79 5.30
N ARG A 21 -28.63 76.07 4.96
CA ARG A 21 -29.72 75.11 4.97
C ARG A 21 -30.13 74.81 3.55
N LEU A 22 -30.39 73.54 3.29
CA LEU A 22 -31.00 73.16 2.04
C LEU A 22 -32.36 73.86 1.90
N SER A 23 -32.60 74.48 0.80
CA SER A 23 -33.75 75.37 0.55
C SER A 23 -34.98 74.66 0.12
N ASN A 24 -34.84 73.44 -0.40
CA ASN A 24 -35.94 72.65 -0.88
C ASN A 24 -35.68 71.13 -0.71
N GLN A 25 -36.70 70.31 -0.93
CA GLN A 25 -36.63 68.88 -0.80
C GLN A 25 -35.68 68.21 -1.82
N ASP A 26 -35.55 68.81 -2.99
CA ASP A 26 -34.69 68.26 -4.07
C ASP A 26 -33.20 68.36 -3.67
N GLU A 27 -32.79 69.52 -3.13
CA GLU A 27 -31.42 69.70 -2.57
C GLU A 27 -31.14 68.76 -1.39
N TYR A 28 -32.16 68.52 -0.57
CA TYR A 28 -32.03 67.54 0.54
C TYR A 28 -31.89 66.09 -0.01
N ASN A 29 -32.70 65.72 -0.97
CA ASN A 29 -32.64 64.38 -1.61
C ASN A 29 -31.28 64.17 -2.30
N ALA A 30 -30.83 65.18 -3.10
CA ALA A 30 -29.54 65.11 -3.77
C ALA A 30 -28.34 64.97 -2.79
N LEU A 31 -28.41 65.67 -1.64
CA LEU A 31 -27.41 65.50 -0.61
C LEU A 31 -27.50 64.15 0.09
N SER A 32 -28.72 63.63 0.33
CA SER A 32 -28.92 62.28 0.84
C SER A 32 -28.34 61.23 -0.07
N ASP A 33 -28.67 61.29 -1.35
CA ASP A 33 -28.18 60.35 -2.36
C ASP A 33 -26.64 60.40 -2.47
N PHE A 34 -26.08 61.63 -2.43
CA PHE A 34 -24.61 61.80 -2.42
C PHE A 34 -23.93 61.20 -1.15
N ILE A 35 -24.56 61.40 0.02
CA ILE A 35 -24.04 60.86 1.26
C ILE A 35 -24.12 59.35 1.28
N ASP A 36 -25.25 58.79 0.80
CA ASP A 36 -25.43 57.36 0.70
C ASP A 36 -24.43 56.72 -0.26
N GLN A 37 -24.13 57.39 -1.41
CA GLN A 37 -23.06 56.96 -2.31
C GLN A 37 -21.64 57.03 -1.70
N VAL A 38 -21.35 58.11 -0.92
CA VAL A 38 -20.06 58.25 -0.26
C VAL A 38 -19.90 57.28 0.88
N GLU A 39 -20.98 56.97 1.62
CA GLU A 39 -20.97 55.99 2.69
C GLU A 39 -20.82 54.55 2.10
N ALA A 40 -21.44 54.25 0.98
CA ALA A 40 -21.29 52.99 0.24
C ALA A 40 -19.81 52.85 -0.27
N GLN A 41 -19.25 53.88 -0.91
CA GLN A 41 -17.86 53.86 -1.33
C GLN A 41 -16.85 53.83 -0.17
N ALA A 42 -17.22 54.39 1.01
CA ALA A 42 -16.37 54.36 2.20
C ALA A 42 -16.34 52.96 2.87
N SER A 43 -17.26 52.08 2.51
CA SER A 43 -17.34 50.70 2.96
C SER A 43 -16.84 49.68 1.91
N ASP A 44 -16.36 50.13 0.75
CA ASP A 44 -15.72 49.32 -0.29
C ASP A 44 -14.22 49.23 -0.01
N SER A 45 -13.80 48.08 0.50
CA SER A 45 -12.48 47.87 1.10
C SER A 45 -11.39 47.74 0.04
N ASP A 46 -11.66 47.07 -1.08
CA ASP A 46 -10.69 46.79 -2.13
C ASP A 46 -10.88 47.64 -3.41
N GLY A 47 -12.00 48.36 -3.48
CA GLY A 47 -12.27 49.33 -4.53
C GLY A 47 -12.81 48.73 -5.82
N ASP A 48 -13.49 47.60 -5.75
CA ASP A 48 -14.07 46.94 -6.91
C ASP A 48 -15.48 47.43 -7.30
N GLY A 49 -16.08 48.22 -6.44
CA GLY A 49 -17.36 48.85 -6.66
C GLY A 49 -18.54 48.21 -5.93
N LEU A 50 -18.26 47.21 -5.11
CA LEU A 50 -19.21 46.55 -4.21
C LEU A 50 -18.97 46.98 -2.77
N ALA A 51 -20.03 47.05 -1.99
CA ALA A 51 -19.89 47.31 -0.56
C ALA A 51 -19.36 46.04 0.13
N THR A 52 -18.46 46.22 1.12
CA THR A 52 -17.80 45.17 1.88
C THR A 52 -18.76 44.12 2.47
N ASP A 53 -20.01 44.51 2.78
CA ASP A 53 -21.06 43.63 3.31
C ASP A 53 -21.90 42.90 2.23
N GLU A 54 -21.71 43.28 0.98
CA GLU A 54 -22.33 42.63 -0.20
C GLU A 54 -21.28 41.89 -1.06
N ASP A 55 -20.02 42.00 -0.72
CA ASP A 55 -18.88 41.46 -1.45
C ASP A 55 -18.46 40.10 -0.90
N ASN A 56 -18.36 39.08 -1.76
CA ASN A 56 -17.94 37.74 -1.38
C ASN A 56 -16.40 37.57 -1.25
N CYS A 57 -15.62 38.64 -1.63
CA CYS A 57 -14.18 38.73 -1.36
C CYS A 57 -13.81 40.15 -0.90
N PRO A 58 -14.17 40.59 0.29
CA PRO A 58 -14.11 41.99 0.72
C PRO A 58 -12.75 42.67 0.69
N ASP A 59 -11.67 41.94 0.56
CA ASP A 59 -10.29 42.42 0.54
C ASP A 59 -9.56 42.15 -0.79
N ILE A 60 -10.22 41.51 -1.75
CA ILE A 60 -9.67 41.11 -3.07
C ILE A 60 -10.63 41.45 -4.18
N SER A 61 -10.30 42.48 -4.97
CA SER A 61 -11.14 42.96 -6.06
C SER A 61 -11.62 41.88 -7.02
N ASN A 62 -12.93 41.64 -7.05
CA ASN A 62 -13.58 40.61 -7.85
C ASN A 62 -14.95 41.02 -8.37
N VAL A 63 -15.05 42.11 -9.11
CA VAL A 63 -16.28 42.75 -9.67
C VAL A 63 -17.33 41.75 -10.19
N GLY A 64 -16.89 40.56 -10.62
CA GLY A 64 -17.77 39.52 -11.18
C GLY A 64 -18.46 38.64 -10.12
N GLN A 65 -18.02 38.70 -8.87
CA GLN A 65 -18.56 37.94 -7.72
C GLN A 65 -18.77 36.45 -8.02
N ALA A 66 -17.81 35.87 -8.76
CA ALA A 66 -17.83 34.45 -9.04
C ALA A 66 -17.68 33.66 -7.71
N ASP A 67 -18.49 32.64 -7.58
CA ASP A 67 -18.58 31.73 -6.42
C ASP A 67 -19.07 30.40 -7.00
N LEU A 68 -18.13 29.49 -7.28
CA LEU A 68 -18.39 28.29 -8.06
C LEU A 68 -19.15 27.23 -7.25
N ASP A 69 -18.74 27.01 -6.03
CA ASP A 69 -19.32 26.00 -5.12
C ASP A 69 -20.51 26.53 -4.30
N LYS A 70 -20.64 27.87 -4.22
CA LYS A 70 -21.73 28.60 -3.53
C LYS A 70 -21.69 28.51 -2.03
N ASP A 71 -20.51 28.48 -1.45
CA ASP A 71 -20.30 28.48 -0.01
C ASP A 71 -20.37 29.92 0.59
N GLY A 72 -20.25 30.95 -0.25
CA GLY A 72 -20.31 32.37 0.11
C GLY A 72 -18.96 33.08 0.08
N SER A 73 -17.86 32.37 -0.08
CA SER A 73 -16.56 32.92 -0.47
C SER A 73 -16.49 33.06 -1.98
N GLY A 74 -15.93 34.14 -2.50
CA GLY A 74 -15.74 34.26 -3.96
C GLY A 74 -14.50 33.51 -4.43
N ASP A 75 -14.53 32.99 -5.65
CA ASP A 75 -13.39 32.27 -6.28
C ASP A 75 -12.04 32.99 -6.15
N ALA A 76 -12.04 34.31 -6.00
CA ALA A 76 -10.82 35.11 -5.93
C ALA A 76 -10.12 35.03 -4.56
N CYS A 77 -10.85 34.73 -3.52
CA CYS A 77 -10.36 34.64 -2.13
C CYS A 77 -10.64 33.27 -1.50
N ASP A 78 -11.14 32.31 -2.29
CA ASP A 78 -11.45 30.99 -1.86
C ASP A 78 -10.21 30.08 -1.92
N ASP A 79 -9.97 29.34 -0.86
CA ASP A 79 -8.91 28.35 -0.78
C ASP A 79 -9.31 26.99 -1.38
N ASP A 80 -10.63 26.79 -1.68
CA ASP A 80 -11.22 25.55 -2.22
C ASP A 80 -12.37 25.94 -3.16
N ILE A 81 -12.02 26.34 -4.40
CA ILE A 81 -12.93 27.02 -5.34
C ILE A 81 -14.11 26.17 -5.78
N ASP A 82 -13.97 24.86 -5.92
CA ASP A 82 -15.03 23.96 -6.36
C ASP A 82 -15.73 23.20 -5.24
N GLY A 83 -15.18 23.30 -4.00
CA GLY A 83 -15.78 22.76 -2.79
C GLY A 83 -15.73 21.25 -2.68
N ASP A 84 -14.75 20.60 -3.31
CA ASP A 84 -14.59 19.13 -3.23
C ASP A 84 -13.91 18.69 -1.92
N GLY A 85 -13.21 19.60 -1.23
CA GLY A 85 -12.52 19.34 0.03
C GLY A 85 -10.99 19.32 -0.09
N LEU A 86 -10.43 19.45 -1.29
CA LEU A 86 -9.03 19.77 -1.51
C LEU A 86 -8.85 21.28 -1.60
N SER A 87 -7.74 21.78 -1.08
CA SER A 87 -7.39 23.17 -1.31
C SER A 87 -6.79 23.37 -2.70
N ASN A 88 -6.97 24.57 -3.31
CA ASN A 88 -6.35 24.92 -4.60
C ASN A 88 -4.82 24.64 -4.63
N ASP A 89 -4.14 24.78 -3.48
CA ASP A 89 -2.71 24.50 -3.34
C ASP A 89 -2.44 22.98 -3.36
N ASP A 90 -3.30 22.17 -2.72
CA ASP A 90 -3.18 20.71 -2.74
C ASP A 90 -3.50 20.15 -4.13
N GLU A 91 -4.49 20.72 -4.83
CA GLU A 91 -4.83 20.38 -6.20
C GLU A 91 -3.69 20.70 -7.17
N ALA A 92 -3.06 21.86 -7.02
CA ALA A 92 -1.86 22.19 -7.80
C ALA A 92 -0.72 21.20 -7.58
N LEU A 93 -0.61 20.58 -6.39
CA LEU A 93 0.36 19.53 -6.10
C LEU A 93 -0.04 18.17 -6.69
N LYS A 94 -1.33 17.89 -6.73
CA LYS A 94 -1.89 16.67 -7.32
C LYS A 94 -2.08 16.78 -8.85
N GLU A 95 -1.87 17.98 -9.43
CA GLU A 95 -2.12 18.28 -10.84
C GLU A 95 -3.61 18.14 -11.25
N THR A 96 -4.53 18.36 -10.31
CA THR A 96 -5.99 18.43 -10.54
C THR A 96 -6.42 19.84 -10.91
N ASP A 97 -7.69 20.02 -11.34
CA ASP A 97 -8.26 21.31 -11.74
C ASP A 97 -9.06 21.95 -10.59
N PRO A 98 -8.58 23.06 -9.95
CA PRO A 98 -9.25 23.73 -8.84
C PRO A 98 -10.66 24.27 -9.14
N ARG A 99 -11.23 23.94 -10.26
CA ARG A 99 -12.58 24.35 -10.69
C ARG A 99 -13.46 23.17 -11.07
N SER A 100 -12.98 21.95 -10.83
CA SER A 100 -13.68 20.74 -11.19
C SER A 100 -13.59 19.70 -10.09
N VAL A 101 -14.62 19.57 -9.30
CA VAL A 101 -14.77 18.56 -8.21
C VAL A 101 -14.30 17.14 -8.60
N ASP A 102 -14.24 16.85 -9.88
CA ASP A 102 -13.87 15.58 -10.50
C ASP A 102 -13.07 15.92 -11.76
N SER A 103 -11.76 15.87 -11.66
CA SER A 103 -10.82 16.34 -12.67
C SER A 103 -10.77 15.45 -13.91
N ASP A 104 -10.88 14.14 -13.77
CA ASP A 104 -10.80 13.19 -14.87
C ASP A 104 -12.18 12.73 -15.38
N GLY A 105 -13.25 12.99 -14.62
CA GLY A 105 -14.62 12.79 -15.05
C GLY A 105 -15.13 11.36 -14.87
N ASP A 106 -14.56 10.59 -13.96
CA ASP A 106 -14.97 9.21 -13.70
C ASP A 106 -16.17 9.10 -12.73
N GLY A 107 -16.48 10.18 -12.02
CA GLY A 107 -17.60 10.30 -11.08
C GLY A 107 -17.18 10.16 -9.60
N VAL A 108 -15.89 10.10 -9.31
CA VAL A 108 -15.32 10.21 -7.97
C VAL A 108 -14.69 11.59 -7.82
N ALA A 109 -14.89 12.24 -6.68
CA ALA A 109 -14.32 13.57 -6.43
C ALA A 109 -12.82 13.47 -6.12
N ASP A 110 -12.03 14.50 -6.48
CA ASP A 110 -10.58 14.49 -6.39
C ASP A 110 -10.05 14.26 -4.95
N ASP A 111 -10.83 14.66 -3.91
CA ASP A 111 -10.53 14.41 -2.50
C ASP A 111 -10.67 12.94 -2.11
N GLN A 112 -11.51 12.18 -2.81
CA GLN A 112 -11.84 10.78 -2.55
C GLN A 112 -11.17 9.82 -3.54
N ASP A 113 -10.58 10.36 -4.59
CA ASP A 113 -9.91 9.60 -5.64
C ASP A 113 -8.42 9.43 -5.36
N LEU A 114 -7.94 8.18 -5.40
CA LEU A 114 -6.50 7.88 -5.31
C LEU A 114 -5.76 8.17 -6.63
N PHE A 115 -6.50 8.23 -7.75
CA PHE A 115 -5.97 8.47 -9.09
C PHE A 115 -6.69 9.61 -9.81
N PRO A 116 -6.79 10.83 -9.25
CA PRO A 116 -7.70 11.88 -9.69
C PRO A 116 -7.44 12.45 -11.09
N ASN A 117 -6.47 11.91 -11.80
CA ASN A 117 -6.15 12.23 -13.20
C ASN A 117 -6.26 11.01 -14.12
N ASN A 118 -6.86 9.91 -13.65
CA ASN A 118 -6.99 8.69 -14.43
C ASN A 118 -8.42 8.12 -14.36
N ALA A 119 -9.29 8.54 -15.23
CA ALA A 119 -10.70 8.15 -15.31
C ALA A 119 -10.98 6.63 -15.43
N THR A 120 -10.00 5.78 -15.32
CA THR A 120 -10.17 4.33 -15.30
C THR A 120 -9.85 3.71 -13.94
N GLU A 121 -9.31 4.50 -13.00
CA GLU A 121 -8.91 4.07 -11.67
C GLU A 121 -9.36 5.09 -10.64
N SER A 122 -9.88 4.64 -9.51
CA SER A 122 -10.23 5.50 -8.38
C SER A 122 -9.91 4.88 -7.02
N SER A 123 -9.52 3.62 -7.00
CA SER A 123 -9.20 2.87 -5.78
C SER A 123 -7.95 2.01 -5.96
N ASP A 124 -7.27 1.78 -4.84
CA ASP A 124 -6.09 0.93 -4.70
C ASP A 124 -6.21 0.26 -3.32
N ARG A 125 -6.69 -0.98 -3.32
CA ARG A 125 -7.14 -1.66 -2.10
C ARG A 125 -6.01 -2.14 -1.24
N ASP A 126 -4.92 -2.58 -1.85
CA ASP A 126 -3.75 -3.09 -1.16
C ASP A 126 -2.61 -2.07 -1.04
N ALA A 127 -2.77 -0.91 -1.71
CA ALA A 127 -1.88 0.24 -1.64
C ALA A 127 -0.47 -0.01 -2.22
N ASP A 128 -0.40 -0.74 -3.31
CA ASP A 128 0.86 -0.99 -4.02
C ASP A 128 1.17 0.07 -5.10
N GLY A 129 0.19 0.92 -5.43
CA GLY A 129 0.30 2.01 -6.40
C GLY A 129 -0.27 1.69 -7.78
N VAL A 130 -0.83 0.51 -7.98
CA VAL A 130 -1.64 0.13 -9.15
C VAL A 130 -3.11 0.18 -8.76
N GLY A 131 -3.94 0.74 -9.63
CA GLY A 131 -5.37 0.82 -9.35
C GLY A 131 -6.09 -0.52 -9.51
N ASP A 132 -7.13 -0.74 -8.69
CA ASP A 132 -7.90 -2.00 -8.62
C ASP A 132 -8.36 -2.54 -9.99
N ASN A 133 -8.57 -1.67 -10.98
CA ASN A 133 -9.06 -2.09 -12.31
C ASN A 133 -7.94 -2.55 -13.24
N SER A 134 -6.72 -2.07 -13.03
CA SER A 134 -5.53 -2.42 -13.81
C SER A 134 -4.70 -3.49 -13.14
N ASP A 135 -5.00 -3.79 -11.88
CA ASP A 135 -4.33 -4.79 -11.07
C ASP A 135 -4.95 -6.17 -11.27
N ALA A 136 -4.13 -7.16 -11.56
CA ALA A 136 -4.56 -8.55 -11.63
C ALA A 136 -4.85 -9.14 -10.24
N PHE A 137 -4.22 -8.58 -9.19
CA PHE A 137 -4.33 -9.04 -7.80
C PHE A 137 -4.65 -7.91 -6.81
N PRO A 138 -5.83 -7.27 -6.88
CA PRO A 138 -6.16 -6.05 -6.14
C PRO A 138 -6.18 -6.18 -4.59
N ASP A 139 -5.88 -7.32 -4.05
CA ASP A 139 -5.82 -7.62 -2.63
C ASP A 139 -4.42 -8.08 -2.18
N ASP A 140 -3.42 -8.12 -3.09
CA ASP A 140 -2.05 -8.59 -2.80
C ASP A 140 -0.98 -7.59 -3.27
N PRO A 141 -0.44 -6.76 -2.35
CA PRO A 141 0.53 -5.72 -2.69
C PRO A 141 1.90 -6.23 -3.17
N ALA A 142 2.07 -7.52 -3.32
CA ALA A 142 3.28 -8.10 -3.88
C ALA A 142 3.13 -8.48 -5.36
N GLU A 143 1.90 -8.50 -5.88
CA GLU A 143 1.57 -8.92 -7.22
C GLU A 143 0.71 -7.86 -7.93
N THR A 144 1.03 -7.55 -9.17
CA THR A 144 0.27 -6.56 -9.97
C THR A 144 -0.14 -7.08 -11.35
N SER A 145 0.49 -8.14 -11.81
CA SER A 145 0.33 -8.69 -13.15
C SER A 145 0.29 -10.21 -13.14
N ASP A 146 -0.39 -10.75 -14.14
CA ASP A 146 -0.54 -12.17 -14.42
C ASP A 146 -0.52 -12.31 -15.96
N ALA A 147 0.66 -12.59 -16.50
CA ALA A 147 0.91 -12.48 -17.92
C ALA A 147 0.26 -13.60 -18.74
N ASP A 148 0.11 -14.80 -18.17
CA ASP A 148 -0.46 -15.96 -18.83
C ASP A 148 -1.87 -16.32 -18.33
N ASN A 149 -2.34 -15.65 -17.26
CA ASN A 149 -3.67 -15.76 -16.66
C ASN A 149 -3.93 -17.14 -16.02
N ASP A 150 -2.97 -17.63 -15.26
CA ASP A 150 -3.10 -18.89 -14.51
C ASP A 150 -3.50 -18.68 -13.02
N GLU A 151 -3.68 -17.41 -12.59
CA GLU A 151 -3.99 -16.98 -11.22
C GLU A 151 -2.77 -16.99 -10.27
N VAL A 152 -1.56 -17.12 -10.79
CA VAL A 152 -0.30 -16.88 -10.08
C VAL A 152 0.31 -15.57 -10.61
N GLY A 153 0.73 -14.69 -9.73
CA GLY A 153 1.30 -13.41 -10.14
C GLY A 153 2.72 -13.55 -10.67
N ASP A 154 3.09 -12.69 -11.62
CA ASP A 154 4.40 -12.73 -12.29
C ASP A 154 5.60 -12.71 -11.31
N ASN A 155 5.44 -12.16 -10.11
CA ASN A 155 6.53 -12.17 -9.12
C ASN A 155 6.68 -13.52 -8.40
N ALA A 156 5.58 -14.29 -8.28
CA ALA A 156 5.55 -15.59 -7.64
C ALA A 156 5.71 -16.73 -8.66
N ASP A 157 5.47 -16.45 -9.93
CA ASP A 157 5.57 -17.39 -11.03
C ASP A 157 7.00 -17.47 -11.57
N GLN A 158 7.48 -18.68 -11.80
CA GLN A 158 8.76 -18.93 -12.46
C GLN A 158 8.61 -19.09 -13.99
N PHE A 159 7.36 -19.13 -14.49
CA PHE A 159 7.02 -19.38 -15.89
C PHE A 159 5.93 -18.40 -16.38
N ASP A 160 6.13 -17.11 -16.25
CA ASP A 160 5.19 -16.01 -16.54
C ASP A 160 4.44 -16.11 -17.88
N ASP A 161 4.90 -16.91 -18.81
CA ASP A 161 4.32 -17.08 -20.16
C ASP A 161 3.66 -18.46 -20.37
N ASP A 162 3.63 -19.36 -19.38
CA ASP A 162 3.07 -20.73 -19.51
C ASP A 162 2.01 -21.03 -18.45
N PRO A 163 0.70 -20.89 -18.77
CA PRO A 163 -0.39 -21.06 -17.80
C PRO A 163 -0.58 -22.52 -17.31
N ASN A 164 0.37 -23.38 -17.50
CA ASN A 164 0.33 -24.73 -16.94
C ASN A 164 1.48 -24.97 -15.96
N GLU A 165 2.40 -24.03 -15.82
CA GLU A 165 3.58 -24.16 -14.98
C GLU A 165 3.73 -22.88 -14.15
N SER A 166 4.06 -23.00 -12.89
CA SER A 166 4.35 -21.85 -12.02
C SER A 166 5.51 -22.10 -11.06
N ILE A 167 5.94 -23.33 -10.91
CA ILE A 167 7.02 -23.72 -9.99
C ILE A 167 8.00 -24.67 -10.69
N ASP A 168 9.28 -24.41 -10.49
CA ASP A 168 10.42 -25.27 -10.87
C ASP A 168 11.19 -25.57 -9.57
N THR A 169 10.98 -26.76 -9.02
CA THR A 169 11.48 -27.10 -7.70
C THR A 169 13.00 -27.37 -7.69
N ASP A 170 13.53 -28.00 -8.73
CA ASP A 170 14.95 -28.33 -8.83
C ASP A 170 15.77 -27.32 -9.63
N GLY A 171 15.12 -26.41 -10.38
CA GLY A 171 15.75 -25.34 -11.12
C GLY A 171 16.35 -25.78 -12.46
N ASP A 172 15.86 -26.87 -13.06
CA ASP A 172 16.37 -27.39 -14.32
C ASP A 172 15.76 -26.69 -15.56
N GLY A 173 14.68 -25.90 -15.37
CA GLY A 173 13.99 -25.14 -16.39
C GLY A 173 12.75 -25.86 -16.97
N LEU A 174 12.34 -26.97 -16.38
CA LEU A 174 11.04 -27.59 -16.57
C LEU A 174 10.17 -27.29 -15.35
N GLY A 175 8.91 -26.92 -15.57
CA GLY A 175 7.96 -26.75 -14.46
C GLY A 175 7.50 -28.11 -13.91
N ASN A 176 7.10 -28.13 -12.65
CA ASN A 176 6.72 -29.35 -11.95
C ASN A 176 5.59 -30.15 -12.62
N ASN A 177 4.72 -29.52 -13.44
CA ASN A 177 3.68 -30.26 -14.13
C ASN A 177 4.20 -31.00 -15.38
N ALA A 178 5.30 -30.54 -15.96
CA ALA A 178 5.94 -31.12 -17.13
C ALA A 178 7.14 -32.02 -16.77
N ASP A 179 7.70 -31.83 -15.57
CA ASP A 179 8.78 -32.64 -15.07
C ASP A 179 8.27 -34.02 -14.61
N LEU A 180 9.14 -34.96 -14.52
CA LEU A 180 8.89 -36.31 -14.04
C LEU A 180 9.63 -36.62 -12.74
N ASP A 181 10.51 -35.71 -12.29
CA ASP A 181 11.41 -35.81 -11.16
C ASP A 181 11.58 -34.40 -10.57
N ASP A 182 10.47 -33.88 -9.99
CA ASP A 182 10.30 -32.49 -9.59
C ASP A 182 11.41 -31.92 -8.68
N ASP A 183 12.08 -32.78 -7.91
CA ASP A 183 13.13 -32.34 -6.98
C ASP A 183 14.56 -32.72 -7.44
N GLY A 184 14.68 -33.39 -8.60
CA GLY A 184 15.95 -33.73 -9.23
C GLY A 184 16.78 -34.73 -8.45
N ASP A 185 16.18 -35.57 -7.58
CA ASP A 185 16.91 -36.54 -6.75
C ASP A 185 17.21 -37.86 -7.49
N GLY A 186 16.66 -38.02 -8.69
CA GLY A 186 16.85 -39.18 -9.57
C GLY A 186 15.77 -40.26 -9.41
N TRP A 187 14.74 -39.99 -8.62
CA TRP A 187 13.52 -40.79 -8.55
C TRP A 187 12.37 -39.98 -9.16
N THR A 188 11.54 -40.67 -9.91
CA THR A 188 10.38 -39.98 -10.51
C THR A 188 9.27 -39.77 -9.49
N ASP A 189 8.49 -38.70 -9.62
CA ASP A 189 7.32 -38.40 -8.78
C ASP A 189 6.39 -39.57 -8.60
N LEU A 190 6.15 -40.32 -9.69
CA LEU A 190 5.32 -41.51 -9.64
C LEU A 190 5.91 -42.61 -8.74
N GLU A 191 7.23 -42.80 -8.79
CA GLU A 191 7.91 -43.78 -7.95
C GLU A 191 7.89 -43.35 -6.50
N GLU A 192 8.07 -42.04 -6.24
CA GLU A 192 8.00 -41.49 -4.90
C GLU A 192 6.59 -41.57 -4.31
N GLN A 193 5.57 -41.19 -5.07
CA GLN A 193 4.17 -41.36 -4.65
C GLN A 193 3.82 -42.80 -4.32
N MET A 194 4.36 -43.78 -5.04
CA MET A 194 4.18 -45.20 -4.75
C MET A 194 4.86 -45.63 -3.44
N ASP A 195 6.00 -45.04 -3.16
CA ASP A 195 6.80 -45.31 -1.95
C ASP A 195 6.42 -44.40 -0.77
N LYS A 196 5.52 -43.44 -0.99
CA LYS A 196 5.05 -42.45 -0.01
C LYS A 196 6.16 -41.48 0.46
N THR A 197 7.07 -41.17 -0.42
CA THR A 197 8.01 -40.08 -0.30
C THR A 197 7.44 -38.79 -0.89
N ASN A 198 8.16 -37.69 -0.79
CA ASN A 198 7.67 -36.38 -1.24
C ASN A 198 8.37 -35.98 -2.55
N PRO A 199 7.66 -35.90 -3.70
CA PRO A 199 8.22 -35.54 -5.00
C PRO A 199 8.83 -34.14 -5.08
N LEU A 200 8.57 -33.27 -4.11
CA LEU A 200 9.09 -31.90 -4.06
C LEU A 200 10.25 -31.74 -3.07
N SER A 201 10.88 -32.86 -2.65
CA SER A 201 11.91 -32.78 -1.62
C SER A 201 12.98 -33.86 -1.84
N ASN A 202 14.08 -33.48 -2.42
CA ASN A 202 15.27 -34.32 -2.64
C ASN A 202 15.92 -34.91 -1.36
N PHE A 203 15.33 -34.59 -0.21
CA PHE A 203 15.64 -35.24 1.09
C PHE A 203 14.64 -36.31 1.47
N SER A 204 13.58 -36.51 0.72
CA SER A 204 12.54 -37.51 0.95
C SER A 204 12.92 -38.81 0.24
N CYS A 205 13.50 -39.72 0.94
CA CYS A 205 14.07 -40.94 0.36
C CYS A 205 13.14 -42.14 0.34
N ARG A 206 13.27 -42.99 -0.70
CA ARG A 206 12.68 -44.35 -0.80
C ARG A 206 13.20 -45.27 0.29
N SER A 207 12.45 -46.34 0.55
CA SER A 207 12.85 -47.39 1.49
C SER A 207 14.26 -47.91 1.18
N GLY A 208 15.24 -47.60 2.07
CA GLY A 208 16.63 -48.06 1.98
C GLY A 208 17.66 -46.96 1.72
N CYS A 209 17.26 -45.72 1.44
CA CYS A 209 18.14 -44.59 1.53
C CYS A 209 17.96 -43.86 2.88
N TYR A 210 18.94 -43.06 3.24
CA TYR A 210 18.91 -42.29 4.46
C TYR A 210 18.35 -40.90 4.17
N GLY A 211 17.07 -40.69 4.51
CA GLY A 211 16.48 -39.37 4.51
C GLY A 211 16.99 -38.52 5.65
N PHE A 212 17.11 -37.24 5.46
CA PHE A 212 17.52 -36.33 6.55
C PHE A 212 16.40 -36.05 7.56
N ASP A 213 15.22 -36.68 7.44
CA ASP A 213 14.15 -36.70 8.46
C ASP A 213 14.58 -37.71 9.56
N ILE A 214 15.48 -37.25 10.44
CA ILE A 214 16.15 -38.09 11.43
C ILE A 214 15.22 -38.43 12.59
N ASP A 215 14.26 -37.56 12.91
CA ASP A 215 13.28 -37.83 13.99
C ASP A 215 11.98 -38.45 13.49
N GLN A 216 11.88 -38.70 12.18
CA GLN A 216 10.74 -39.35 11.49
C GLN A 216 9.42 -38.62 11.73
N ASN A 217 9.45 -37.28 11.72
CA ASN A 217 8.25 -36.46 11.84
C ASN A 217 7.58 -36.19 10.50
N GLY A 218 8.16 -36.61 9.38
CA GLY A 218 7.72 -36.43 7.99
C GLY A 218 8.28 -35.17 7.33
N ARG A 219 9.31 -34.55 7.91
CA ARG A 219 9.98 -33.35 7.37
C ARG A 219 11.44 -33.33 7.77
N ALA A 220 12.32 -33.02 6.85
CA ALA A 220 13.72 -32.74 7.14
C ALA A 220 13.88 -31.26 7.59
N ASP A 221 14.05 -31.02 8.86
CA ASP A 221 14.12 -29.68 9.44
C ASP A 221 15.53 -29.37 9.99
N ALA A 222 16.14 -28.27 9.57
CA ALA A 222 17.46 -27.85 10.07
C ALA A 222 17.55 -27.68 11.60
N LEU A 223 16.45 -27.28 12.26
CA LEU A 223 16.40 -27.05 13.72
C LEU A 223 16.19 -28.34 14.54
N THR A 224 15.63 -29.38 13.94
CA THR A 224 15.44 -30.69 14.59
C THR A 224 16.49 -31.68 14.06
N ASP A 225 16.35 -32.10 12.83
CA ASP A 225 17.18 -33.12 12.20
C ASP A 225 18.64 -32.67 12.05
N GLY A 226 18.87 -31.43 11.59
CA GLY A 226 20.21 -30.86 11.53
C GLY A 226 20.90 -30.80 12.91
N LEU A 227 20.13 -30.50 13.95
CA LEU A 227 20.68 -30.50 15.32
C LEU A 227 20.96 -31.91 15.82
N LEU A 228 20.11 -32.89 15.48
CA LEU A 228 20.36 -34.31 15.79
C LEU A 228 21.63 -34.84 15.11
N MET A 229 21.78 -34.57 13.82
CA MET A 229 22.95 -34.91 13.03
C MET A 229 24.23 -34.32 13.63
N ILE A 230 24.25 -33.01 13.88
CA ILE A 230 25.42 -32.33 14.45
C ILE A 230 25.78 -32.89 15.84
N ARG A 231 24.79 -33.09 16.70
CA ARG A 231 25.04 -33.68 18.03
C ARG A 231 25.62 -35.09 17.93
N TYR A 232 25.09 -35.92 17.03
CA TYR A 232 25.63 -37.24 16.77
C TYR A 232 27.09 -37.19 16.33
N LEU A 233 27.41 -36.35 15.35
CA LEU A 233 28.77 -36.17 14.83
C LEU A 233 29.75 -35.59 15.88
N PHE A 234 29.24 -34.88 16.91
CA PHE A 234 30.01 -34.48 18.09
C PHE A 234 30.07 -35.57 19.14
N GLY A 235 29.50 -36.75 18.94
CA GLY A 235 29.52 -37.88 19.84
C GLY A 235 28.55 -37.78 21.02
N PHE A 236 27.46 -36.99 20.90
CA PHE A 236 26.39 -37.01 21.89
C PHE A 236 25.59 -38.31 21.81
N GLU A 237 25.20 -38.87 22.92
CA GLU A 237 24.44 -40.10 23.05
C GLU A 237 23.24 -39.94 24.01
N GLY A 238 22.26 -40.86 23.92
CA GLY A 238 21.12 -40.92 24.81
C GLY A 238 20.33 -39.61 24.86
N SER A 239 19.91 -39.18 26.05
CA SER A 239 19.09 -37.96 26.18
C SER A 239 19.82 -36.69 25.76
N ALA A 240 21.14 -36.66 25.75
CA ALA A 240 21.92 -35.52 25.27
C ALA A 240 21.83 -35.36 23.75
N LEU A 241 21.60 -36.45 22.99
CA LEU A 241 21.37 -36.41 21.58
C LEU A 241 19.99 -35.83 21.27
N SER A 242 18.92 -36.30 21.91
CA SER A 242 17.53 -36.04 21.51
C SER A 242 16.84 -34.88 22.24
N THR A 243 17.26 -34.52 23.48
CA THR A 243 16.55 -33.50 24.29
C THR A 243 16.51 -32.12 23.59
N GLY A 244 15.31 -31.66 23.26
CA GLY A 244 15.08 -30.36 22.60
C GLY A 244 15.57 -30.30 21.14
N ALA A 245 15.88 -31.44 20.52
CA ALA A 245 16.26 -31.58 19.13
C ALA A 245 15.27 -32.46 18.34
N VAL A 246 14.29 -33.00 18.99
CA VAL A 246 13.22 -33.79 18.37
C VAL A 246 11.96 -32.94 18.28
N ALA A 247 11.27 -32.98 17.18
CA ALA A 247 10.02 -32.24 17.01
C ALA A 247 9.00 -32.68 18.07
N SER A 248 8.34 -31.71 18.71
CA SER A 248 7.38 -31.95 19.80
C SER A 248 6.07 -32.59 19.34
N VAL A 249 5.87 -32.70 18.03
CA VAL A 249 4.64 -33.22 17.42
C VAL A 249 5.02 -34.24 16.34
N LYS A 250 4.67 -35.51 16.55
CA LYS A 250 4.88 -36.66 15.65
C LYS A 250 6.28 -37.29 15.59
N ALA A 251 7.22 -36.96 16.47
CA ALA A 251 8.45 -37.74 16.51
C ALA A 251 8.16 -39.14 17.10
N ASP A 252 8.31 -40.16 16.29
CA ASP A 252 8.05 -41.56 16.67
C ASP A 252 9.30 -42.23 17.28
N TRP A 253 10.47 -41.62 17.15
CA TRP A 253 11.75 -42.20 17.55
C TRP A 253 12.32 -41.59 18.81
N GLY A 254 12.84 -42.46 19.67
CA GLY A 254 13.63 -42.07 20.83
C GLY A 254 15.12 -42.00 20.53
N ALA A 255 15.91 -41.62 21.50
CA ALA A 255 17.36 -41.42 21.34
C ALA A 255 18.14 -42.69 20.86
N SER A 256 17.66 -43.89 21.16
CA SER A 256 18.28 -45.16 20.73
C SER A 256 18.02 -45.45 19.27
N GLU A 257 16.81 -45.22 18.81
CA GLU A 257 16.38 -45.37 17.41
C GLU A 257 17.13 -44.37 16.54
N ILE A 258 17.15 -43.08 16.93
CA ILE A 258 17.88 -42.00 16.26
C ILE A 258 19.37 -42.31 16.17
N SER A 259 20.01 -42.75 17.29
CA SER A 259 21.40 -43.13 17.28
C SER A 259 21.73 -44.34 16.39
N GLY A 260 20.80 -45.30 16.32
CA GLY A 260 20.89 -46.45 15.43
C GLY A 260 20.84 -46.08 13.97
N TYR A 261 19.92 -45.18 13.64
CA TYR A 261 19.72 -44.65 12.30
C TYR A 261 20.94 -43.86 11.80
N LEU A 262 21.42 -42.89 12.59
CA LEU A 262 22.59 -42.08 12.26
C LEU A 262 23.87 -42.90 12.14
N ARG A 263 24.01 -43.97 12.96
CA ARG A 263 25.15 -44.92 12.84
C ARG A 263 25.09 -45.71 11.55
N ALA A 264 23.91 -46.12 11.12
CA ALA A 264 23.73 -46.84 9.86
C ALA A 264 24.00 -45.94 8.67
N ALA A 265 23.74 -44.65 8.80
CA ALA A 265 23.93 -43.60 7.79
C ALA A 265 25.31 -42.97 7.78
N GLU A 266 26.28 -43.45 8.59
CA GLU A 266 27.55 -42.74 8.82
C GLU A 266 28.36 -42.51 7.53
N SER A 267 28.23 -43.37 6.53
CA SER A 267 28.84 -43.14 5.21
C SER A 267 28.16 -42.06 4.39
N ASP A 268 26.86 -41.86 4.57
CA ASP A 268 26.06 -40.88 3.82
C ASP A 268 26.11 -39.50 4.51
N LEU A 269 26.58 -39.43 5.74
CA LEU A 269 26.86 -38.21 6.48
C LEU A 269 28.23 -37.56 6.12
N ASP A 270 29.02 -38.18 5.26
CA ASP A 270 30.26 -37.62 4.70
C ASP A 270 29.92 -36.78 3.46
N ILE A 271 29.45 -35.57 3.72
CA ILE A 271 28.89 -34.66 2.66
C ILE A 271 29.98 -34.04 1.80
N ASP A 272 31.20 -33.85 2.36
CA ASP A 272 32.32 -33.28 1.58
C ASP A 272 33.17 -34.37 0.89
N GLY A 273 32.88 -35.67 1.11
CA GLY A 273 33.50 -36.80 0.43
C GLY A 273 34.93 -37.05 0.89
N ASP A 274 35.33 -36.63 2.09
CA ASP A 274 36.69 -36.81 2.65
C ASP A 274 36.88 -38.15 3.35
N GLU A 275 35.93 -39.07 3.24
CA GLU A 275 35.84 -40.39 3.86
C GLU A 275 35.69 -40.35 5.40
N SER A 276 35.17 -39.24 5.95
CA SER A 276 35.04 -39.09 7.39
C SER A 276 33.96 -38.09 7.79
N ALA A 277 32.80 -38.58 8.16
CA ALA A 277 31.70 -37.73 8.68
C ALA A 277 32.09 -36.93 9.93
N LYS A 278 32.13 -35.60 9.84
CA LYS A 278 32.58 -34.68 10.90
C LYS A 278 31.60 -33.55 11.14
N ALA A 279 31.37 -33.20 12.38
CA ALA A 279 30.45 -32.13 12.76
C ALA A 279 30.80 -30.75 12.21
N LEU A 280 32.08 -30.44 12.02
CA LEU A 280 32.52 -29.11 11.59
C LEU A 280 32.67 -28.97 10.08
N SER A 281 32.75 -30.05 9.30
CA SER A 281 32.69 -30.04 7.85
C SER A 281 31.27 -30.39 7.38
N ASP A 282 30.90 -31.63 7.47
CA ASP A 282 29.66 -32.20 6.96
C ASP A 282 28.43 -31.64 7.66
N GLY A 283 28.43 -31.59 8.99
CA GLY A 283 27.34 -31.02 9.77
C GLY A 283 27.09 -29.53 9.46
N LEU A 284 28.15 -28.75 9.18
CA LEU A 284 27.97 -27.35 8.77
C LEU A 284 27.56 -27.21 7.33
N LEU A 285 27.98 -28.08 6.42
CA LEU A 285 27.52 -28.13 5.04
C LEU A 285 26.02 -28.42 4.98
N PHE A 286 25.59 -29.44 5.75
CA PHE A 286 24.16 -29.74 5.87
C PHE A 286 23.34 -28.55 6.35
N LEU A 287 23.75 -27.92 7.48
CA LEU A 287 23.00 -26.75 7.97
C LEU A 287 22.94 -25.61 6.97
N ARG A 288 24.03 -25.34 6.24
CA ARG A 288 24.06 -24.29 5.24
C ARG A 288 23.13 -24.58 4.06
N TYR A 289 22.88 -25.83 3.79
CA TYR A 289 21.99 -26.27 2.72
C TYR A 289 20.54 -26.34 3.17
N ALA A 290 20.27 -26.73 4.41
CA ALA A 290 18.93 -26.87 4.98
C ALA A 290 18.31 -25.53 5.48
N PHE A 291 19.04 -24.43 5.39
CA PHE A 291 18.60 -23.06 5.67
C PHE A 291 18.67 -22.18 4.43
#